data_d4c0c6b7ec65d24599b8ec17e76ef58a
#
_entry.id   d4c0c6b7ec65d24599b8ec17e76ef58a
#
_cell.length_a   1.000
_cell.length_b   1.000
_cell.length_c   1.000
_cell.angle_alpha   90.00
_cell.angle_beta   90.00
_cell.angle_gamma   90.00
#
_symmetry.space_group_name_H-M   'P 1'
#
loop_
_entity.id
_entity.type
_entity.pdbx_description
1 polymer ?
#
loop_
_entity_poly.entity_id
_entity_poly.type
_entity_poly.pdbx_seq_one_letter_code
_entity_poly.pdbx_strand_id
1 'polypeptide(L)'
;ILSAFDWSSIEQEARETGVDAFISKPLFRSRLIHVMQSLVTGVDGEGYDERKELQKADYRNKRILLTEDNVMAAEIGLDIIGMTGAQVDHAENGQEALDALLRHEPGHYDLVFMDIQMPVMNGYEATRAIRAAAKDGRPDLAELPIVALSADAFAEDIQKAKAAGMNNHMSKPMEIKNLLR
;
A
#
# COMPACT_ATOMS: atom_id res chain seq x y z
N ILE A 1 -10.77 17.53 13.96
CA ILE A 1 -11.85 16.81 13.24
C ILE A 1 -11.21 15.85 12.25
N LEU A 2 -11.76 14.65 12.13
CA LEU A 2 -11.33 13.62 11.19
C LEU A 2 -12.43 13.36 10.15
N SER A 3 -12.18 13.57 8.85
CA SER A 3 -13.19 13.41 7.81
C SER A 3 -12.61 12.94 6.47
N ALA A 4 -13.48 12.35 5.63
CA ALA A 4 -13.17 11.97 4.25
C ALA A 4 -13.38 13.11 3.24
N PHE A 5 -13.94 14.25 3.65
CA PHE A 5 -14.23 15.39 2.78
C PHE A 5 -13.07 16.37 2.70
N ASP A 6 -12.98 17.09 1.57
CA ASP A 6 -12.14 18.27 1.43
C ASP A 6 -12.73 19.43 2.25
N TRP A 7 -11.96 19.93 3.21
CA TRP A 7 -12.36 20.94 4.17
C TRP A 7 -12.07 22.36 3.71
N SER A 8 -11.46 22.55 2.56
CA SER A 8 -11.03 23.87 2.09
C SER A 8 -12.18 24.89 2.01
N SER A 9 -13.41 24.40 1.81
CA SER A 9 -14.61 25.26 1.72
C SER A 9 -15.24 25.65 3.06
N ILE A 10 -14.98 24.90 4.14
CA ILE A 10 -15.59 25.09 5.45
C ILE A 10 -14.57 25.23 6.60
N GLU A 11 -13.28 25.27 6.27
CA GLU A 11 -12.20 25.34 7.26
C GLU A 11 -12.33 26.60 8.13
N GLN A 12 -12.64 27.73 7.53
CA GLN A 12 -12.76 29.00 8.24
C GLN A 12 -13.94 28.97 9.23
N GLU A 13 -15.11 28.50 8.80
CA GLU A 13 -16.30 28.41 9.65
C GLU A 13 -16.07 27.42 10.82
N ALA A 14 -15.39 26.30 10.56
CA ALA A 14 -15.10 25.33 11.59
C ALA A 14 -14.06 25.84 12.61
N ARG A 15 -13.07 26.65 12.20
CA ARG A 15 -12.13 27.32 13.12
C ARG A 15 -12.85 28.30 14.03
N GLU A 16 -13.83 29.04 13.51
CA GLU A 16 -14.66 29.96 14.28
C GLU A 16 -15.50 29.24 15.36
N THR A 17 -15.81 27.95 15.17
CA THR A 17 -16.51 27.11 16.15
C THR A 17 -15.59 26.39 17.13
N GLY A 18 -14.28 26.69 17.14
CA GLY A 18 -13.31 26.17 18.10
C GLY A 18 -12.63 24.86 17.66
N VAL A 19 -12.55 24.60 16.36
CA VAL A 19 -11.78 23.46 15.82
C VAL A 19 -10.34 23.89 15.62
N ASP A 20 -9.40 23.29 16.37
CA ASP A 20 -7.97 23.64 16.33
C ASP A 20 -7.26 23.02 15.13
N ALA A 21 -7.67 21.83 14.68
CA ALA A 21 -7.03 21.17 13.56
C ALA A 21 -7.94 20.21 12.80
N PHE A 22 -7.57 19.95 11.54
CA PHE A 22 -8.26 19.05 10.62
C PHE A 22 -7.32 17.95 10.16
N ILE A 23 -7.83 16.73 10.10
CA ILE A 23 -7.11 15.59 9.55
C ILE A 23 -8.05 14.89 8.57
N SER A 24 -7.63 14.81 7.31
CA SER A 24 -8.38 14.07 6.29
C SER A 24 -8.13 12.56 6.42
N LYS A 25 -9.13 11.77 6.08
CA LYS A 25 -8.96 10.32 5.87
C LYS A 25 -8.35 10.06 4.49
N PRO A 26 -7.54 9.02 4.36
CA PRO A 26 -7.09 8.08 5.39
C PRO A 26 -6.16 8.73 6.42
N LEU A 27 -6.22 8.23 7.68
CA LEU A 27 -5.43 8.75 8.78
C LEU A 27 -4.01 8.17 8.77
N PHE A 28 -3.05 8.93 8.31
CA PHE A 28 -1.64 8.56 8.36
C PHE A 28 -1.01 8.93 9.71
N ARG A 29 -0.20 8.02 10.25
CA ARG A 29 0.52 8.21 11.51
C ARG A 29 1.37 9.48 11.50
N SER A 30 2.10 9.72 10.41
CA SER A 30 2.92 10.91 10.19
C SER A 30 2.08 12.19 10.27
N ARG A 31 0.91 12.21 9.62
CA ARG A 31 -0.01 13.35 9.65
C ARG A 31 -0.55 13.62 11.06
N LEU A 32 -0.92 12.55 11.77
CA LEU A 32 -1.38 12.66 13.16
C LEU A 32 -0.29 13.26 14.05
N ILE A 33 0.93 12.71 13.99
CA ILE A 33 2.08 13.21 14.77
C ILE A 33 2.37 14.68 14.44
N HIS A 34 2.37 15.04 13.16
CA HIS A 34 2.62 16.41 12.74
C HIS A 34 1.56 17.38 13.29
N VAL A 35 0.27 17.04 13.16
CA VAL A 35 -0.82 17.87 13.70
C VAL A 35 -0.73 17.98 15.23
N MET A 36 -0.40 16.90 15.92
CA MET A 36 -0.20 16.94 17.38
C MET A 36 0.99 17.83 17.75
N GLN A 37 2.09 17.74 17.00
CA GLN A 37 3.26 18.60 17.24
C GLN A 37 2.95 20.06 16.99
N SER A 38 2.28 20.44 15.89
CA SER A 38 1.90 21.81 15.60
C SER A 38 0.99 22.40 16.67
N LEU A 39 0.03 21.60 17.19
CA LEU A 39 -0.84 22.03 18.29
C LEU A 39 -0.09 22.26 19.62
N VAL A 40 0.96 21.45 19.88
CA VAL A 40 1.75 21.56 21.12
C VAL A 40 2.81 22.67 21.03
N THR A 41 3.44 22.83 19.89
CA THR A 41 4.56 23.78 19.71
C THR A 41 4.17 25.14 19.18
N GLY A 42 2.93 25.28 18.65
CA GLY A 42 2.45 26.51 18.01
C GLY A 42 3.21 26.88 16.72
N VAL A 43 4.05 25.98 16.21
CA VAL A 43 4.78 26.18 14.97
C VAL A 43 4.05 25.44 13.86
N ASP A 44 3.37 26.18 12.99
CA ASP A 44 2.93 25.68 11.69
C ASP A 44 4.17 25.46 10.82
N GLY A 45 4.86 24.32 11.05
CA GLY A 45 5.86 23.88 10.12
C GLY A 45 5.17 23.54 8.81
N GLU A 46 5.71 23.92 7.66
CA GLU A 46 5.28 23.38 6.37
C GLU A 46 5.43 21.86 6.46
N GLY A 47 4.31 21.18 6.78
CA GLY A 47 4.30 19.75 7.00
C GLY A 47 4.67 19.08 5.70
N TYR A 48 5.55 18.09 5.79
CA TYR A 48 5.81 17.15 4.72
C TYR A 48 4.45 16.55 4.29
N ASP A 49 3.93 17.04 3.18
CA ASP A 49 2.66 16.57 2.62
C ASP A 49 2.95 15.32 1.79
N GLU A 50 2.84 14.16 2.45
CA GLU A 50 3.03 12.86 1.82
C GLU A 50 2.16 12.68 0.57
N ARG A 51 0.98 13.30 0.53
CA ARG A 51 0.11 13.27 -0.65
C ARG A 51 0.72 14.01 -1.84
N LYS A 52 1.38 15.16 -1.59
CA LYS A 52 2.07 15.89 -2.65
C LYS A 52 3.25 15.11 -3.20
N GLU A 53 3.95 14.35 -2.36
CA GLU A 53 5.02 13.46 -2.83
C GLU A 53 4.47 12.31 -3.68
N LEU A 54 3.36 11.68 -3.27
CA LEU A 54 2.70 10.66 -4.09
C LEU A 54 2.22 11.21 -5.43
N GLN A 55 1.67 12.42 -5.45
CA GLN A 55 1.22 13.06 -6.68
C GLN A 55 2.36 13.43 -7.64
N LYS A 56 3.59 13.56 -7.13
CA LYS A 56 4.79 13.72 -7.98
C LYS A 56 5.23 12.41 -8.61
N ALA A 57 4.92 11.28 -7.98
CA ALA A 57 5.17 9.96 -8.55
C ALA A 57 4.18 9.73 -9.70
N ASP A 58 4.69 9.51 -10.90
CA ASP A 58 3.87 9.25 -12.08
C ASP A 58 3.96 7.77 -12.47
N TYR A 59 3.01 6.99 -11.93
CA TYR A 59 2.88 5.56 -12.23
C TYR A 59 1.66 5.23 -13.07
N ARG A 60 1.15 6.20 -13.88
CA ARG A 60 -0.04 6.03 -14.73
C ARG A 60 0.06 4.87 -15.72
N ASN A 61 1.27 4.48 -16.09
CA ASN A 61 1.52 3.34 -17.00
C ASN A 61 1.87 2.05 -16.24
N LYS A 62 1.71 2.03 -14.91
CA LYS A 62 2.00 0.87 -14.08
C LYS A 62 0.74 0.19 -13.62
N ARG A 63 0.78 -1.15 -13.61
CA ARG A 63 -0.30 -1.97 -13.09
C ARG A 63 0.19 -2.79 -11.90
N ILE A 64 -0.50 -2.67 -10.80
CA ILE A 64 -0.13 -3.25 -9.51
C ILE A 64 -1.23 -4.21 -9.08
N LEU A 65 -0.85 -5.38 -8.60
CA LEU A 65 -1.77 -6.32 -7.95
C LEU A 65 -1.60 -6.18 -6.43
N LEU A 66 -2.66 -5.80 -5.74
CA LEU A 66 -2.73 -5.80 -4.28
C LEU A 66 -3.43 -7.06 -3.82
N THR A 67 -2.76 -7.86 -2.97
CA THR A 67 -3.34 -9.06 -2.39
C THR A 67 -3.49 -8.87 -0.88
N GLU A 68 -4.73 -8.80 -0.41
CA GLU A 68 -5.09 -8.48 0.97
C GLU A 68 -6.50 -9.01 1.26
N ASP A 69 -6.68 -9.81 2.31
CA ASP A 69 -7.97 -10.40 2.70
C ASP A 69 -8.83 -9.48 3.56
N ASN A 70 -8.22 -8.52 4.24
CA ASN A 70 -8.95 -7.57 5.07
C ASN A 70 -9.49 -6.41 4.21
N VAL A 71 -10.80 -6.34 4.06
CA VAL A 71 -11.49 -5.34 3.21
C VAL A 71 -11.05 -3.90 3.51
N MET A 72 -10.94 -3.55 4.79
CA MET A 72 -10.56 -2.18 5.19
C MET A 72 -9.10 -1.88 4.86
N ALA A 73 -8.20 -2.85 5.06
CA ALA A 73 -6.79 -2.70 4.68
C ALA A 73 -6.61 -2.63 3.16
N ALA A 74 -7.39 -3.42 2.42
CA ALA A 74 -7.43 -3.39 0.96
C ALA A 74 -7.88 -2.02 0.44
N GLU A 75 -9.00 -1.47 0.95
CA GLU A 75 -9.48 -0.13 0.57
C GLU A 75 -8.41 0.95 0.80
N ILE A 76 -7.76 0.93 1.96
CA ILE A 76 -6.67 1.87 2.26
C ILE A 76 -5.50 1.70 1.28
N GLY A 77 -5.10 0.45 0.99
CA GLY A 77 -4.01 0.16 0.05
C GLY A 77 -4.34 0.61 -1.37
N LEU A 78 -5.56 0.33 -1.84
CA LEU A 78 -6.05 0.77 -3.15
C LEU A 78 -6.04 2.29 -3.29
N ASP A 79 -6.50 3.01 -2.26
CA ASP A 79 -6.50 4.47 -2.24
C ASP A 79 -5.07 5.03 -2.30
N ILE A 80 -4.17 4.52 -1.46
CA ILE A 80 -2.77 4.99 -1.39
C ILE A 80 -2.04 4.74 -2.72
N ILE A 81 -2.14 3.53 -3.27
CA ILE A 81 -1.49 3.18 -4.53
C ILE A 81 -2.12 3.98 -5.68
N GLY A 82 -3.45 4.10 -5.70
CA GLY A 82 -4.19 4.86 -6.71
C GLY A 82 -3.79 6.35 -6.78
N MET A 83 -3.40 6.96 -5.64
CA MET A 83 -2.90 8.34 -5.62
C MET A 83 -1.62 8.55 -6.45
N THR A 84 -0.87 7.49 -6.76
CA THR A 84 0.30 7.54 -7.65
C THR A 84 -0.07 7.55 -9.14
N GLY A 85 -1.35 7.36 -9.45
CA GLY A 85 -1.86 7.19 -10.81
C GLY A 85 -1.75 5.76 -11.34
N ALA A 86 -1.17 4.81 -10.60
CA ALA A 86 -1.11 3.41 -11.02
C ALA A 86 -2.51 2.78 -11.10
N GLN A 87 -2.68 1.84 -12.02
CA GLN A 87 -3.85 0.98 -12.06
C GLN A 87 -3.65 -0.14 -11.03
N VAL A 88 -4.67 -0.39 -10.21
CA VAL A 88 -4.57 -1.39 -9.14
C VAL A 88 -5.70 -2.39 -9.27
N ASP A 89 -5.34 -3.66 -9.35
CA ASP A 89 -6.27 -4.77 -9.23
C ASP A 89 -6.15 -5.39 -7.83
N HIS A 90 -7.22 -5.95 -7.30
CA HIS A 90 -7.26 -6.55 -5.96
C HIS A 90 -7.56 -8.05 -6.03
N ALA A 91 -6.88 -8.81 -5.18
CA ALA A 91 -7.14 -10.22 -4.91
C ALA A 91 -7.30 -10.43 -3.39
N GLU A 92 -8.28 -11.23 -2.97
CA GLU A 92 -8.60 -11.45 -1.55
C GLU A 92 -7.73 -12.54 -0.90
N ASN A 93 -6.96 -13.29 -1.68
CA ASN A 93 -6.09 -14.37 -1.19
C ASN A 93 -5.03 -14.73 -2.23
N GLY A 94 -4.07 -15.55 -1.80
CA GLY A 94 -2.95 -15.96 -2.66
C GLY A 94 -3.36 -16.77 -3.89
N GLN A 95 -4.45 -17.53 -3.83
CA GLN A 95 -4.94 -18.29 -4.98
C GLN A 95 -5.49 -17.36 -6.06
N GLU A 96 -6.28 -16.37 -5.67
CA GLU A 96 -6.79 -15.37 -6.60
C GLU A 96 -5.69 -14.55 -7.24
N ALA A 97 -4.64 -14.21 -6.46
CA ALA A 97 -3.47 -13.51 -7.00
C ALA A 97 -2.75 -14.36 -8.06
N LEU A 98 -2.54 -15.64 -7.80
CA LEU A 98 -1.95 -16.57 -8.77
C LEU A 98 -2.83 -16.68 -10.02
N ASP A 99 -4.14 -16.84 -9.85
CA ASP A 99 -5.09 -16.97 -10.95
C ASP A 99 -5.13 -15.69 -11.80
N ALA A 100 -5.07 -14.50 -11.16
CA ALA A 100 -4.99 -13.22 -11.86
C ALA A 100 -3.72 -13.12 -12.71
N LEU A 101 -2.56 -13.49 -12.15
CA LEU A 101 -1.29 -13.49 -12.86
C LEU A 101 -1.28 -14.46 -14.05
N LEU A 102 -1.89 -15.63 -13.91
CA LEU A 102 -1.93 -16.64 -14.97
C LEU A 102 -2.96 -16.34 -16.06
N ARG A 103 -4.03 -15.63 -15.73
CA ARG A 103 -5.11 -15.24 -16.66
C ARG A 103 -4.68 -14.17 -17.63
N HIS A 104 -3.84 -13.25 -17.19
CA HIS A 104 -3.39 -12.12 -18.01
C HIS A 104 -2.13 -12.45 -18.80
N GLU A 105 -1.89 -11.69 -19.87
CA GLU A 105 -0.71 -11.81 -20.70
C GLU A 105 0.58 -11.54 -19.89
N PRO A 106 1.72 -12.13 -20.30
CA PRO A 106 3.01 -11.85 -19.68
C PRO A 106 3.33 -10.36 -19.59
N GLY A 107 3.78 -9.91 -18.42
CA GLY A 107 4.11 -8.50 -18.19
C GLY A 107 2.90 -7.59 -17.94
N HIS A 108 1.71 -8.15 -17.71
CA HIS A 108 0.51 -7.37 -17.40
C HIS A 108 0.64 -6.60 -16.07
N TYR A 109 1.27 -7.20 -15.07
CA TYR A 109 1.55 -6.55 -13.79
C TYR A 109 3.02 -6.19 -13.66
N ASP A 110 3.28 -5.00 -13.12
CA ASP A 110 4.63 -4.48 -12.85
C ASP A 110 5.09 -4.79 -11.42
N LEU A 111 4.15 -5.01 -10.48
CA LEU A 111 4.42 -5.21 -9.07
C LEU A 111 3.25 -5.94 -8.41
N VAL A 112 3.57 -6.77 -7.42
CA VAL A 112 2.60 -7.40 -6.51
C VAL A 112 2.89 -6.98 -5.08
N PHE A 113 1.90 -6.42 -4.40
CA PHE A 113 1.87 -6.34 -2.94
C PHE A 113 1.14 -7.57 -2.41
N MET A 114 1.79 -8.33 -1.56
CA MET A 114 1.32 -9.64 -1.11
C MET A 114 1.24 -9.68 0.41
N ASP A 115 0.03 -9.68 0.97
CA ASP A 115 -0.12 -10.00 2.39
C ASP A 115 0.42 -11.40 2.68
N ILE A 116 1.09 -11.54 3.81
CA ILE A 116 1.61 -12.84 4.26
C ILE A 116 0.50 -13.71 4.82
N GLN A 117 -0.39 -13.14 5.63
CA GLN A 117 -1.40 -13.89 6.38
C GLN A 117 -2.78 -13.76 5.74
N MET A 118 -3.12 -14.73 4.92
CA MET A 118 -4.41 -14.79 4.22
C MET A 118 -5.00 -16.21 4.28
N PRO A 119 -6.34 -16.34 4.21
CA PRO A 119 -7.00 -17.63 4.08
C PRO A 119 -6.76 -18.27 2.71
N VAL A 120 -7.13 -19.52 2.53
CA VAL A 120 -7.04 -20.33 1.30
C VAL A 120 -5.60 -20.60 0.90
N MET A 121 -4.81 -19.57 0.59
CA MET A 121 -3.40 -19.63 0.25
C MET A 121 -2.70 -18.41 0.82
N ASN A 122 -1.74 -18.63 1.72
CA ASN A 122 -0.96 -17.54 2.30
C ASN A 122 0.07 -16.96 1.31
N GLY A 123 0.62 -15.77 1.65
CA GLY A 123 1.53 -15.06 0.74
C GLY A 123 2.82 -15.82 0.40
N TYR A 124 3.34 -16.62 1.33
CA TYR A 124 4.52 -17.44 1.05
C TYR A 124 4.23 -18.58 0.07
N GLU A 125 3.08 -19.24 0.22
CA GLU A 125 2.63 -20.29 -0.68
C GLU A 125 2.35 -19.73 -2.07
N ALA A 126 1.63 -18.62 -2.14
CA ALA A 126 1.35 -17.90 -3.38
C ALA A 126 2.64 -17.52 -4.11
N THR A 127 3.59 -16.93 -3.40
CA THR A 127 4.88 -16.54 -4.01
C THR A 127 5.62 -17.73 -4.56
N ARG A 128 5.69 -18.85 -3.82
CA ARG A 128 6.33 -20.08 -4.33
C ARG A 128 5.63 -20.61 -5.57
N ALA A 129 4.29 -20.60 -5.59
CA ALA A 129 3.51 -21.04 -6.74
C ALA A 129 3.74 -20.12 -7.97
N ILE A 130 3.78 -18.79 -7.76
CA ILE A 130 4.11 -17.81 -8.80
C ILE A 130 5.50 -18.07 -9.38
N ARG A 131 6.52 -18.28 -8.53
CA ARG A 131 7.90 -18.58 -8.97
C ARG A 131 8.02 -19.97 -9.63
N ALA A 132 7.18 -20.94 -9.24
CA ALA A 132 7.10 -22.23 -9.93
C ALA A 132 6.51 -22.08 -11.34
N ALA A 133 5.41 -21.31 -11.48
CA ALA A 133 4.80 -21.04 -12.78
C ALA A 133 5.77 -20.39 -13.79
N ALA A 134 6.77 -19.65 -13.29
CA ALA A 134 7.83 -19.10 -14.13
C ALA A 134 8.62 -20.17 -14.88
N LYS A 135 8.79 -21.36 -14.28
CA LYS A 135 9.48 -22.49 -14.90
C LYS A 135 8.57 -23.27 -15.85
N ASP A 136 7.25 -23.14 -15.68
CA ASP A 136 6.22 -23.88 -16.40
C ASP A 136 5.54 -23.04 -17.49
N GLY A 137 6.29 -22.13 -18.14
CA GLY A 137 5.83 -21.38 -19.32
C GLY A 137 5.47 -19.92 -19.08
N ARG A 138 5.69 -19.37 -17.87
CA ARG A 138 5.48 -17.95 -17.54
C ARG A 138 6.78 -17.27 -17.05
N PRO A 139 7.81 -17.19 -17.92
CA PRO A 139 9.14 -16.68 -17.53
C PRO A 139 9.11 -15.24 -16.98
N ASP A 140 8.13 -14.44 -17.35
CA ASP A 140 7.87 -13.09 -16.82
C ASP A 140 7.68 -13.08 -15.29
N LEU A 141 7.11 -14.13 -14.73
CA LEU A 141 6.87 -14.26 -13.28
C LEU A 141 8.15 -14.53 -12.47
N ALA A 142 9.27 -14.85 -13.12
CA ALA A 142 10.56 -15.04 -12.43
C ALA A 142 11.06 -13.74 -11.82
N GLU A 143 10.95 -12.66 -12.57
CA GLU A 143 11.48 -11.33 -12.21
C GLU A 143 10.39 -10.36 -11.71
N LEU A 144 9.11 -10.76 -11.76
CA LEU A 144 8.02 -9.92 -11.26
C LEU A 144 8.27 -9.55 -9.80
N PRO A 145 8.41 -8.26 -9.47
CA PRO A 145 8.62 -7.84 -8.09
C PRO A 145 7.43 -8.22 -7.20
N ILE A 146 7.70 -8.88 -6.08
CA ILE A 146 6.71 -9.21 -5.05
C ILE A 146 7.18 -8.61 -3.74
N VAL A 147 6.39 -7.71 -3.17
CA VAL A 147 6.63 -7.05 -1.89
C VAL A 147 5.70 -7.65 -0.84
N ALA A 148 6.30 -8.24 0.19
CA ALA A 148 5.53 -8.76 1.33
C ALA A 148 4.89 -7.62 2.12
N LEU A 149 3.63 -7.80 2.52
CA LEU A 149 2.95 -6.97 3.52
C LEU A 149 2.79 -7.79 4.80
N SER A 150 3.23 -7.29 5.95
CA SER A 150 3.05 -7.98 7.22
C SER A 150 2.76 -7.00 8.36
N ALA A 151 2.07 -7.48 9.40
CA ALA A 151 1.81 -6.70 10.61
C ALA A 151 3.10 -6.38 11.38
N ASP A 152 4.07 -7.29 11.35
CA ASP A 152 5.33 -7.19 12.06
C ASP A 152 6.52 -7.39 11.11
N ALA A 153 7.57 -6.58 11.29
CA ALA A 153 8.80 -6.63 10.50
C ALA A 153 9.92 -7.38 11.26
N PHE A 154 9.62 -8.56 11.82
CA PHE A 154 10.65 -9.35 12.47
C PHE A 154 11.66 -9.93 11.47
N ALA A 155 12.92 -10.02 11.87
CA ALA A 155 13.99 -10.53 11.02
C ALA A 155 13.68 -11.94 10.45
N GLU A 156 12.96 -12.78 11.21
CA GLU A 156 12.54 -14.11 10.77
C GLU A 156 11.53 -14.05 9.61
N ASP A 157 10.59 -13.11 9.64
CA ASP A 157 9.57 -12.98 8.59
C ASP A 157 10.18 -12.43 7.29
N ILE A 158 11.15 -11.53 7.41
CA ILE A 158 11.93 -11.05 6.26
C ILE A 158 12.72 -12.21 5.63
N GLN A 159 13.33 -13.10 6.43
CA GLN A 159 14.06 -14.26 5.90
C GLN A 159 13.10 -15.25 5.23
N LYS A 160 11.93 -15.54 5.83
CA LYS A 160 10.91 -16.41 5.23
C LYS A 160 10.39 -15.85 3.91
N ALA A 161 10.14 -14.53 3.85
CA ALA A 161 9.71 -13.86 2.62
C ALA A 161 10.75 -14.00 1.50
N LYS A 162 12.03 -13.75 1.80
CA LYS A 162 13.13 -13.96 0.86
C LYS A 162 13.25 -15.44 0.41
N ALA A 163 13.15 -16.37 1.35
CA ALA A 163 13.20 -17.81 1.04
C ALA A 163 12.02 -18.27 0.17
N ALA A 164 10.86 -17.62 0.27
CA ALA A 164 9.72 -17.85 -0.60
C ALA A 164 9.90 -17.25 -2.01
N GLY A 165 10.84 -16.32 -2.21
CA GLY A 165 11.11 -15.67 -3.48
C GLY A 165 10.55 -14.25 -3.59
N MET A 166 10.17 -13.62 -2.46
CA MET A 166 9.77 -12.22 -2.41
C MET A 166 10.99 -11.31 -2.52
N ASN A 167 10.82 -10.13 -3.14
CA ASN A 167 11.91 -9.21 -3.43
C ASN A 167 12.13 -8.20 -2.30
N ASN A 168 11.06 -7.80 -1.62
CA ASN A 168 11.11 -6.80 -0.55
C ASN A 168 10.04 -7.08 0.50
N HIS A 169 10.05 -6.28 1.56
CA HIS A 169 9.13 -6.37 2.68
C HIS A 169 8.70 -4.98 3.13
N MET A 170 7.42 -4.83 3.45
CA MET A 170 6.82 -3.61 3.98
C MET A 170 5.91 -3.96 5.17
N SER A 171 6.01 -3.19 6.25
CA SER A 171 5.12 -3.33 7.40
C SER A 171 3.76 -2.70 7.13
N LYS A 172 2.70 -3.33 7.64
CA LYS A 172 1.35 -2.73 7.72
C LYS A 172 1.26 -1.75 8.92
N PRO A 173 0.49 -0.67 8.83
CA PRO A 173 -0.26 -0.22 7.66
C PRO A 173 0.66 0.28 6.56
N MET A 174 0.23 0.16 5.29
CA MET A 174 0.97 0.70 4.16
C MET A 174 1.16 2.21 4.34
N GLU A 175 2.41 2.65 4.37
CA GLU A 175 2.77 4.06 4.52
C GLU A 175 3.35 4.61 3.22
N ILE A 176 2.93 5.80 2.83
CA ILE A 176 3.34 6.48 1.59
C ILE A 176 4.86 6.57 1.44
N LYS A 177 5.57 6.94 2.51
CA LYS A 177 7.04 7.05 2.50
C LYS A 177 7.76 5.73 2.16
N ASN A 178 7.11 4.59 2.41
CA ASN A 178 7.66 3.27 2.13
C ASN A 178 7.34 2.82 0.70
N LEU A 179 6.27 3.35 0.10
CA LEU A 179 5.87 3.07 -1.27
C LEU A 179 6.79 3.75 -2.30
N LEU A 180 7.37 4.91 -1.96
CA LEU A 180 8.22 5.73 -2.85
C LEU A 180 9.73 5.39 -2.78
N ARG A 181 10.12 4.36 -2.02
CA ARG A 181 11.51 3.86 -1.90
C ARG A 181 11.76 2.64 -2.76
#